data_82418b3681d68a330b28d170d17e152d
#
_entry.id   82418b3681d68a330b28d170d17e152d
#
_cell.length_a   1.000
_cell.length_b   1.000
_cell.length_c   1.000
_cell.angle_alpha   90.00
_cell.angle_beta   90.00
_cell.angle_gamma   90.00
#
_symmetry.space_group_name_H-M   'P 1'
#
loop_
_entity.id
_entity.type
_entity.pdbx_description
1 polymer ?
#
loop_
_entity_poly.entity_id
_entity_poly.type
_entity_poly.pdbx_seq_one_letter_code
_entity_poly.pdbx_strand_id
1 'polypeptide(L)'
;GIRISPLGIFNGLNDLAGQDMGLYLAAEFAKRGLGYLHLSEPDWAGGPALPLEFREKLRAAFPGVIIAAGNYTLEKAQPLLEAGLIDAVAFGRPFIANPDLPERLQSGHPLNQGRMELYYGGGAEGYTDYPRHQA
;
A
#
# COMPACT_ATOMS: atom_id res chain seq x y z
N GLY A 1 -13.90 -6.97 1.67
CA GLY A 1 -12.77 -6.39 2.40
C GLY A 1 -13.04 -4.95 2.82
N ILE A 2 -12.12 -4.42 3.58
CA ILE A 2 -12.21 -3.03 4.06
C ILE A 2 -10.83 -2.38 4.01
N ARG A 3 -10.80 -1.05 3.79
CA ARG A 3 -9.58 -0.25 3.85
C ARG A 3 -9.62 0.69 5.05
N ILE A 4 -8.51 0.71 5.81
CA ILE A 4 -8.30 1.63 6.93
C ILE A 4 -6.99 2.40 6.74
N SER A 5 -6.88 3.56 7.38
CA SER A 5 -5.71 4.46 7.25
C SER A 5 -5.19 4.83 8.65
N PRO A 6 -4.62 3.88 9.40
CA PRO A 6 -4.05 4.17 10.72
C PRO A 6 -2.92 5.20 10.58
N LEU A 7 -2.83 6.12 11.53
CA LEU A 7 -1.91 7.27 11.51
C LEU A 7 -2.09 8.22 10.31
N GLY A 8 -3.25 8.22 9.66
CA GLY A 8 -3.53 9.04 8.49
C GLY A 8 -3.44 10.54 8.78
N ILE A 9 -2.83 11.29 7.86
CA ILE A 9 -2.67 12.77 7.96
C ILE A 9 -3.20 13.51 6.74
N PHE A 10 -3.77 12.82 5.76
CA PHE A 10 -4.20 13.40 4.49
C PHE A 10 -5.63 13.95 4.58
N ASN A 11 -5.91 15.05 3.86
CA ASN A 11 -7.23 15.68 3.80
C ASN A 11 -7.83 16.04 5.16
N GLY A 12 -7.02 16.61 6.06
CA GLY A 12 -7.48 17.03 7.37
C GLY A 12 -7.59 15.90 8.40
N LEU A 13 -7.21 14.67 8.04
CA LEU A 13 -7.02 13.61 9.01
C LEU A 13 -5.84 13.97 9.93
N ASN A 14 -6.00 13.69 11.21
CA ASN A 14 -4.94 13.78 12.21
C ASN A 14 -5.08 12.61 13.18
N ASP A 15 -4.76 11.42 12.67
CA ASP A 15 -4.94 10.16 13.37
C ASP A 15 -3.62 9.65 13.98
N LEU A 16 -2.78 10.58 14.49
CA LEU A 16 -1.47 10.21 15.04
C LEU A 16 -1.55 9.27 16.26
N ALA A 17 -2.71 9.18 16.91
CA ALA A 17 -2.99 8.24 17.99
C ALA A 17 -3.80 7.00 17.54
N GLY A 18 -4.06 6.84 16.26
CA GLY A 18 -5.01 5.86 15.71
C GLY A 18 -4.56 4.40 15.71
N GLN A 19 -3.42 4.07 16.32
CA GLN A 19 -2.97 2.68 16.39
C GLN A 19 -3.95 1.79 17.15
N ASP A 20 -4.42 2.21 18.32
CA ASP A 20 -5.35 1.43 19.14
C ASP A 20 -6.70 1.21 18.43
N MET A 21 -7.22 2.23 17.75
CA MET A 21 -8.41 2.11 16.93
C MET A 21 -8.19 1.16 15.76
N GLY A 22 -7.05 1.23 15.09
CA GLY A 22 -6.68 0.32 14.01
C GLY A 22 -6.65 -1.15 14.46
N LEU A 23 -6.08 -1.42 15.63
CA LEU A 23 -6.03 -2.77 16.22
C LEU A 23 -7.42 -3.27 16.64
N TYR A 24 -8.22 -2.40 17.27
CA TYR A 24 -9.60 -2.71 17.64
C TYR A 24 -10.43 -3.08 16.40
N LEU A 25 -10.37 -2.27 15.36
CA LEU A 25 -11.08 -2.51 14.10
C LEU A 25 -10.63 -3.82 13.44
N ALA A 26 -9.32 -4.09 13.41
CA ALA A 26 -8.78 -5.32 12.86
C ALA A 26 -9.36 -6.57 13.55
N ALA A 27 -9.39 -6.58 14.88
CA ALA A 27 -9.99 -7.66 15.66
C ALA A 27 -11.50 -7.82 15.40
N GLU A 28 -12.23 -6.70 15.31
CA GLU A 28 -13.66 -6.73 15.01
C GLU A 28 -13.97 -7.22 13.59
N PHE A 29 -13.12 -6.89 12.62
CA PHE A 29 -13.25 -7.36 11.24
C PHE A 29 -12.91 -8.85 11.11
N ALA A 30 -11.92 -9.34 11.84
CA ALA A 30 -11.61 -10.76 11.91
C ALA A 30 -12.81 -11.58 12.45
N LYS A 31 -13.43 -11.11 13.54
CA LYS A 31 -14.63 -11.74 14.11
C LYS A 31 -15.81 -11.81 13.12
N ARG A 32 -15.89 -10.85 12.20
CA ARG A 32 -16.94 -10.80 11.16
C ARG A 32 -16.59 -11.55 9.88
N GLY A 33 -15.43 -12.19 9.83
CA GLY A 33 -15.01 -12.99 8.69
C GLY A 33 -14.72 -12.15 7.43
N LEU A 34 -14.22 -10.91 7.57
CA LEU A 34 -13.81 -10.13 6.40
C LEU A 34 -12.67 -10.85 5.66
N GLY A 35 -12.77 -10.90 4.33
CA GLY A 35 -11.82 -11.62 3.49
C GLY A 35 -10.44 -10.97 3.45
N TYR A 36 -10.35 -9.64 3.53
CA TYR A 36 -9.06 -8.93 3.60
C TYR A 36 -9.17 -7.58 4.30
N LEU A 37 -8.04 -7.15 4.85
CA LEU A 37 -7.80 -5.82 5.38
C LEU A 37 -6.80 -5.09 4.47
N HIS A 38 -7.16 -3.91 3.97
CA HIS A 38 -6.27 -3.07 3.17
C HIS A 38 -5.78 -1.89 4.02
N LEU A 39 -4.48 -1.74 4.17
CA LEU A 39 -3.83 -0.66 4.90
C LEU A 39 -3.43 0.46 3.94
N SER A 40 -3.94 1.66 4.15
CA SER A 40 -3.41 2.88 3.53
C SER A 40 -2.40 3.49 4.49
N GLU A 41 -1.13 3.29 4.25
CA GLU A 41 -0.06 3.81 5.09
C GLU A 41 0.14 5.30 4.85
N PRO A 42 0.43 6.11 5.89
CA PRO A 42 0.48 7.55 5.76
C PRO A 42 1.73 8.08 5.04
N ASP A 43 2.77 7.26 4.86
CA ASP A 43 4.06 7.67 4.29
C ASP A 43 3.97 8.19 2.84
N TRP A 44 2.98 7.78 2.07
CA TRP A 44 2.75 8.32 0.73
C TRP A 44 2.35 9.82 0.73
N ALA A 45 1.82 10.30 1.86
CA ALA A 45 1.43 11.70 2.07
C ALA A 45 2.40 12.46 2.99
N GLY A 46 3.60 11.91 3.23
CA GLY A 46 4.60 12.50 4.12
C GLY A 46 4.38 12.21 5.61
N GLY A 47 3.47 11.31 5.93
CA GLY A 47 3.25 10.85 7.30
C GLY A 47 4.29 9.85 7.78
N PRO A 48 4.21 9.41 9.05
CA PRO A 48 5.15 8.46 9.62
C PRO A 48 4.99 7.06 9.01
N ALA A 49 6.07 6.29 8.97
CA ALA A 49 5.98 4.86 8.68
C ALA A 49 5.21 4.14 9.81
N LEU A 50 4.46 3.09 9.45
CA LEU A 50 3.82 2.25 10.46
C LEU A 50 4.89 1.49 11.27
N PRO A 51 4.87 1.60 12.61
CA PRO A 51 5.83 0.89 13.47
C PRO A 51 5.75 -0.64 13.30
N LEU A 52 6.89 -1.32 13.42
CA LEU A 52 6.95 -2.78 13.33
C LEU A 52 6.05 -3.44 14.39
N GLU A 53 6.12 -2.97 15.62
CA GLU A 53 5.27 -3.46 16.72
C GLU A 53 3.77 -3.35 16.42
N PHE A 54 3.36 -2.26 15.75
CA PHE A 54 1.96 -2.11 15.30
C PHE A 54 1.60 -3.17 14.26
N ARG A 55 2.48 -3.46 13.30
CA ARG A 55 2.24 -4.48 12.27
C ARG A 55 2.12 -5.89 12.87
N GLU A 56 2.97 -6.22 13.86
CA GLU A 56 2.92 -7.48 14.58
C GLU A 56 1.60 -7.65 15.34
N LYS A 57 1.19 -6.63 16.07
CA LYS A 57 -0.11 -6.61 16.76
C LYS A 57 -1.28 -6.68 15.80
N LEU A 58 -1.20 -5.98 14.68
CA LEU A 58 -2.25 -5.99 13.64
C LEU A 58 -2.39 -7.39 13.03
N ARG A 59 -1.27 -8.04 12.69
CA ARG A 59 -1.27 -9.41 12.18
C ARG A 59 -1.87 -10.40 13.19
N ALA A 60 -1.54 -10.25 14.46
CA ALA A 60 -2.13 -11.08 15.52
C ALA A 60 -3.65 -10.86 15.66
N ALA A 61 -4.11 -9.62 15.49
CA ALA A 61 -5.53 -9.27 15.57
C ALA A 61 -6.33 -9.67 14.32
N PHE A 62 -5.70 -9.66 13.13
CA PHE A 62 -6.32 -10.02 11.86
C PHE A 62 -5.49 -11.09 11.14
N PRO A 63 -5.83 -12.38 11.30
CA PRO A 63 -5.09 -13.49 10.69
C PRO A 63 -5.38 -13.68 9.18
N GLY A 64 -6.36 -12.96 8.63
CA GLY A 64 -6.70 -12.99 7.21
C GLY A 64 -5.71 -12.24 6.32
N VAL A 65 -6.07 -12.05 5.07
CA VAL A 65 -5.20 -11.35 4.09
C VAL A 65 -5.04 -9.87 4.43
N ILE A 66 -3.80 -9.42 4.56
CA ILE A 66 -3.44 -8.00 4.73
C ILE A 66 -2.76 -7.49 3.46
N ILE A 67 -3.37 -6.47 2.83
CA ILE A 67 -2.83 -5.77 1.67
C ILE A 67 -2.30 -4.41 2.14
N ALA A 68 -1.03 -4.10 1.89
CA ALA A 68 -0.44 -2.83 2.27
C ALA A 68 -0.29 -1.90 1.06
N ALA A 69 -0.58 -0.61 1.24
CA ALA A 69 -0.38 0.43 0.25
C ALA A 69 0.27 1.67 0.89
N GLY A 70 1.26 2.22 0.23
CA GLY A 70 2.05 3.35 0.67
C GLY A 70 3.20 3.60 -0.29
N ASN A 71 4.30 4.16 0.18
CA ASN A 71 5.53 4.28 -0.61
C ASN A 71 6.33 2.96 -0.57
N TYR A 72 5.79 1.94 -1.21
CA TYR A 72 6.43 0.63 -1.28
C TYR A 72 7.44 0.55 -2.43
N THR A 73 8.59 -0.04 -2.10
CA THR A 73 9.60 -0.60 -3.02
C THR A 73 9.73 -2.09 -2.73
N LEU A 74 10.50 -2.83 -3.54
CA LEU A 74 10.79 -4.25 -3.24
C LEU A 74 11.52 -4.41 -1.92
N GLU A 75 12.50 -3.54 -1.64
CA GLU A 75 13.31 -3.57 -0.42
C GLU A 75 12.45 -3.35 0.84
N LYS A 76 11.41 -2.51 0.74
CA LYS A 76 10.45 -2.30 1.84
C LYS A 76 9.45 -3.45 1.95
N ALA A 77 9.00 -4.00 0.83
CA ALA A 77 7.96 -5.01 0.79
C ALA A 77 8.46 -6.38 1.25
N GLN A 78 9.63 -6.80 0.74
CA GLN A 78 10.13 -8.15 0.88
C GLN A 78 10.27 -8.60 2.34
N PRO A 79 10.91 -7.85 3.25
CA PRO A 79 11.02 -8.26 4.66
C PRO A 79 9.66 -8.42 5.36
N LEU A 80 8.67 -7.60 5.00
CA LEU A 80 7.34 -7.67 5.59
C LEU A 80 6.53 -8.88 5.07
N LEU A 81 6.71 -9.23 3.79
CA LEU A 81 6.13 -10.44 3.18
C LEU A 81 6.76 -11.70 3.77
N GLU A 82 8.09 -11.75 3.88
CA GLU A 82 8.83 -12.88 4.45
C GLU A 82 8.50 -13.11 5.92
N ALA A 83 8.30 -12.04 6.68
CA ALA A 83 7.86 -12.11 8.07
C ALA A 83 6.34 -12.41 8.23
N GLY A 84 5.60 -12.51 7.14
CA GLY A 84 4.15 -12.75 7.16
C GLY A 84 3.33 -11.59 7.75
N LEU A 85 3.91 -10.38 7.83
CA LEU A 85 3.22 -9.21 8.37
C LEU A 85 2.25 -8.57 7.37
N ILE A 86 2.47 -8.81 6.09
CA ILE A 86 1.56 -8.50 4.99
C ILE A 86 1.54 -9.67 4.00
N ASP A 87 0.50 -9.78 3.19
CA ASP A 87 0.35 -10.84 2.18
C ASP A 87 0.47 -10.30 0.75
N ALA A 88 0.23 -9.00 0.56
CA ALA A 88 0.33 -8.36 -0.75
C ALA A 88 0.61 -6.86 -0.60
N VAL A 89 1.13 -6.27 -1.69
CA VAL A 89 1.31 -4.82 -1.81
C VAL A 89 0.46 -4.28 -2.95
N ALA A 90 -0.27 -3.19 -2.68
CA ALA A 90 -0.98 -2.44 -3.70
C ALA A 90 -0.14 -1.23 -4.13
N PHE A 91 0.19 -1.17 -5.41
CA PHE A 91 0.90 -0.07 -6.03
C PHE A 91 -0.08 0.87 -6.75
N GLY A 92 -0.03 2.16 -6.44
CA GLY A 92 -0.79 3.19 -7.15
C GLY A 92 0.05 3.84 -8.26
N ARG A 93 0.74 4.92 -7.91
CA ARG A 93 1.54 5.74 -8.84
C ARG A 93 2.52 4.94 -9.71
N PRO A 94 3.29 3.98 -9.16
CA PRO A 94 4.16 3.16 -10.00
C PRO A 94 3.40 2.36 -11.06
N PHE A 95 2.18 1.88 -10.74
CA PHE A 95 1.39 1.09 -11.69
C PHE A 95 0.76 1.94 -12.80
N ILE A 96 0.47 3.23 -12.54
CA ILE A 96 0.02 4.16 -13.59
C ILE A 96 1.10 4.28 -14.68
N ALA A 97 2.36 4.44 -14.27
CA ALA A 97 3.46 4.68 -15.20
C ALA A 97 4.10 3.40 -15.78
N ASN A 98 3.77 2.23 -15.26
CA ASN A 98 4.38 0.96 -15.65
C ASN A 98 3.29 -0.09 -15.84
N PRO A 99 2.76 -0.28 -17.07
CA PRO A 99 1.72 -1.28 -17.34
C PRO A 99 2.20 -2.73 -17.10
N ASP A 100 3.51 -2.93 -17.03
CA ASP A 100 4.23 -4.17 -16.77
C ASP A 100 4.97 -4.14 -15.43
N LEU A 101 4.46 -3.40 -14.44
CA LEU A 101 5.12 -3.20 -13.14
C LEU A 101 5.57 -4.51 -12.46
N PRO A 102 4.75 -5.58 -12.38
CA PRO A 102 5.16 -6.82 -11.74
C PRO A 102 6.39 -7.45 -12.41
N GLU A 103 6.43 -7.45 -13.74
CA GLU A 103 7.54 -7.98 -14.52
C GLU A 103 8.82 -7.16 -14.31
N ARG A 104 8.70 -5.82 -14.32
CA ARG A 104 9.83 -4.93 -14.03
C ARG A 104 10.39 -5.15 -12.64
N LEU A 105 9.53 -5.25 -11.64
CA LEU A 105 9.94 -5.50 -10.26
C LEU A 105 10.62 -6.86 -10.11
N GLN A 106 10.07 -7.90 -10.74
CA GLN A 106 10.63 -9.26 -10.68
C GLN A 106 12.01 -9.36 -11.34
N SER A 107 12.19 -8.67 -12.47
CA SER A 107 13.42 -8.74 -13.29
C SER A 107 14.42 -7.62 -12.96
N GLY A 108 14.11 -6.71 -12.05
CA GLY A 108 14.97 -5.58 -11.71
C GLY A 108 15.10 -4.53 -12.83
N HIS A 109 14.09 -4.45 -13.71
CA HIS A 109 14.10 -3.46 -14.79
C HIS A 109 13.78 -2.04 -14.27
N PRO A 110 14.34 -1.00 -14.92
CA PRO A 110 14.07 0.38 -14.53
C PRO A 110 12.60 0.74 -14.69
N LEU A 111 12.06 1.51 -13.75
CA LEU A 111 10.69 1.99 -13.80
C LEU A 111 10.60 3.27 -14.64
N ASN A 112 9.50 3.40 -15.40
CA ASN A 112 9.14 4.67 -16.02
C ASN A 112 8.82 5.70 -14.93
N GLN A 113 9.22 6.95 -15.14
CA GLN A 113 8.81 8.05 -14.28
C GLN A 113 7.37 8.46 -14.60
N GLY A 114 6.53 8.50 -13.56
CA GLY A 114 5.16 8.99 -13.70
C GLY A 114 5.11 10.52 -13.81
N ARG A 115 4.19 11.02 -14.64
CA ARG A 115 3.87 12.46 -14.79
C ARG A 115 2.74 12.80 -13.83
N MET A 116 3.09 13.33 -12.65
CA MET A 116 2.12 13.56 -11.56
C MET A 116 0.96 14.48 -11.96
N GLU A 117 1.22 15.44 -12.82
CA GLU A 117 0.23 16.39 -13.36
C GLU A 117 -0.85 15.71 -14.22
N LEU A 118 -0.58 14.49 -14.69
CA LEU A 118 -1.50 13.70 -15.53
C LEU A 118 -2.19 12.54 -14.81
N TYR A 119 -1.90 12.32 -13.52
CA TYR A 119 -2.49 11.19 -12.77
C TYR A 119 -4.00 11.31 -12.58
N TYR A 120 -4.52 12.54 -12.52
CA TYR A 120 -5.92 12.80 -12.24
C TYR A 120 -6.47 13.82 -13.24
N GLY A 121 -7.47 13.45 -14.02
CA GLY A 121 -8.17 14.38 -14.91
C GLY A 121 -7.56 14.59 -16.27
N GLY A 122 -6.64 13.74 -16.72
CA GLY A 122 -6.11 13.74 -18.10
C GLY A 122 -6.97 12.93 -19.07
N GLY A 123 -6.56 12.93 -20.36
CA GLY A 123 -7.07 12.03 -21.39
C GLY A 123 -6.26 10.73 -21.47
N ALA A 124 -5.97 10.29 -22.70
CA ALA A 124 -5.11 9.12 -22.95
C ALA A 124 -3.66 9.37 -22.56
N GLU A 125 -3.20 10.62 -22.71
CA GLU A 125 -1.85 11.02 -22.34
C GLU A 125 -1.62 10.86 -20.83
N GLY A 126 -0.52 10.22 -20.46
CA GLY A 126 -0.17 9.92 -19.06
C GLY A 126 -1.04 8.84 -18.41
N TYR A 127 -1.92 8.19 -19.18
CA TYR A 127 -2.78 7.12 -18.69
C TYR A 127 -2.60 5.81 -19.47
N THR A 128 -2.57 5.88 -20.81
CA THR A 128 -2.48 4.68 -21.68
C THR A 128 -1.24 4.66 -22.56
N ASP A 129 -0.36 5.66 -22.48
CA ASP A 129 0.77 5.88 -23.38
C ASP A 129 2.14 5.53 -22.78
N TYR A 130 2.18 5.03 -21.54
CA TYR A 130 3.45 4.59 -20.94
C TYR A 130 3.96 3.30 -21.60
N PRO A 131 5.24 3.27 -22.01
CA PRO A 131 5.80 2.10 -22.69
C PRO A 131 6.03 0.95 -21.73
N ARG A 132 5.85 -0.27 -22.23
CA ARG A 132 6.39 -1.47 -21.60
C ARG A 132 7.91 -1.50 -21.72
N HIS A 133 8.56 -2.25 -20.85
CA HIS A 133 9.98 -2.54 -21.02
C HIS A 133 10.19 -3.35 -22.32
N GLN A 134 11.14 -2.93 -23.12
CA GLN A 134 11.55 -3.67 -24.31
C GLN A 134 12.72 -4.56 -23.92
N ALA A 135 12.58 -5.86 -24.17
CA ALA A 135 13.65 -6.84 -23.91
C ALA A 135 14.82 -6.64 -24.87
#